data_c0d0d9319df387015073a414969a8d74
#
_entry.id   c0d0d9319df387015073a414969a8d74
#
_cell.length_a   1.000
_cell.length_b   1.000
_cell.length_c   1.000
_cell.angle_alpha   90.00
_cell.angle_beta   90.00
_cell.angle_gamma   90.00
#
_symmetry.space_group_name_H-M   'P 1'
#
loop_
_entity.id
_entity.type
_entity.pdbx_description
1 polymer ?
#
loop_
_entity_poly.entity_id
_entity_poly.type
_entity_poly.pdbx_seq_one_letter_code
_entity_poly.pdbx_strand_id
1 'polypeptide(L)'
;QAPHVVGIRSHLIAPSQVSVANGIVYDIVFLDLKPDDSPEALEGVAAALVDVDGLIVQIAGGPAFYADIQSVSESDLRRSELISLPLAAIVLLLVFGSAVAAGLPLAVGGAAVLIALAAIFGVAQVTRMSVFVLNLTTLLGLGLGVDYSLLMVSRFREELGRGGARRADRVATAVQRTVATAGRAVFFSGVTVMLGLVGLVLFDFAILRSIGIAGAITVALAVIASLTLLPALLGVLGARVDRFAVRKVTYEEPSEQGRWARLARGVMRRPLAVAVPTLVLLVALGSPWLGVKFNAPDGSILPERVPSRQALDALTRSFGEGEFSPMTVAVRTNGDATTPENIALLFDWVRALEADSRVARVDSIVSIDERLTLEQYQLL
;
A
#
# COMPACT_ATOMS: atom_id res chain seq x y z
N GLN A 1 -31.59 17.31 3.50
CA GLN A 1 -31.01 16.07 4.07
C GLN A 1 -29.89 15.63 3.15
N ALA A 2 -28.70 15.40 3.70
CA ALA A 2 -27.62 14.84 2.90
C ALA A 2 -27.98 13.39 2.50
N PRO A 3 -27.64 12.95 1.27
CA PRO A 3 -27.89 11.59 0.84
C PRO A 3 -27.18 10.60 1.77
N HIS A 4 -27.76 9.42 1.97
CA HIS A 4 -27.23 8.34 2.79
C HIS A 4 -27.17 8.60 4.31
N VAL A 5 -27.69 9.74 4.82
CA VAL A 5 -27.78 10.00 6.25
C VAL A 5 -29.12 9.46 6.78
N VAL A 6 -29.06 8.46 7.66
CA VAL A 6 -30.22 7.82 8.28
C VAL A 6 -30.52 8.34 9.68
N GLY A 7 -29.57 8.93 10.35
CA GLY A 7 -29.75 9.49 11.69
C GLY A 7 -28.59 10.33 12.15
N ILE A 8 -28.84 11.20 13.12
CA ILE A 8 -27.85 12.01 13.80
C ILE A 8 -28.06 11.88 15.31
N ARG A 9 -27.02 11.49 16.04
CA ARG A 9 -27.00 11.58 17.49
C ARG A 9 -26.30 12.88 17.86
N SER A 10 -27.10 13.88 18.23
CA SER A 10 -26.61 15.22 18.54
C SER A 10 -26.14 15.33 19.98
N HIS A 11 -25.10 16.14 20.20
CA HIS A 11 -24.65 16.57 21.53
C HIS A 11 -25.73 17.22 22.38
N LEU A 12 -26.80 17.74 21.76
CA LEU A 12 -27.95 18.34 22.48
C LEU A 12 -28.71 17.31 23.32
N ILE A 13 -28.69 16.04 22.93
CA ILE A 13 -29.36 14.93 23.61
C ILE A 13 -28.39 13.99 24.33
N ALA A 14 -27.08 14.16 24.12
CA ALA A 14 -26.04 13.33 24.68
C ALA A 14 -24.94 14.22 25.32
N PRO A 15 -25.07 14.59 26.59
CA PRO A 15 -24.10 15.48 27.29
C PRO A 15 -22.66 14.94 27.29
N SER A 16 -22.48 13.64 27.19
CA SER A 16 -21.15 13.01 27.07
C SER A 16 -20.38 13.41 25.80
N GLN A 17 -21.08 13.95 24.79
CA GLN A 17 -20.48 14.44 23.54
C GLN A 17 -19.98 15.90 23.64
N VAL A 18 -19.96 16.48 24.85
CA VAL A 18 -19.53 17.87 25.10
C VAL A 18 -18.35 17.90 26.05
N SER A 19 -17.22 18.44 25.59
CA SER A 19 -16.06 18.76 26.43
C SER A 19 -15.99 20.26 26.66
N VAL A 20 -16.57 20.73 27.80
CA VAL A 20 -16.58 22.14 28.15
C VAL A 20 -15.15 22.67 28.39
N ALA A 21 -14.29 21.85 28.97
CA ALA A 21 -12.89 22.23 29.27
C ALA A 21 -12.09 22.54 28.02
N ASN A 22 -12.35 21.83 26.90
CA ASN A 22 -11.63 21.97 25.64
C ASN A 22 -12.42 22.74 24.57
N GLY A 23 -13.67 23.12 24.86
CA GLY A 23 -14.55 23.80 23.89
C GLY A 23 -14.88 22.95 22.65
N ILE A 24 -14.91 21.63 22.80
CA ILE A 24 -15.16 20.70 21.71
C ILE A 24 -16.46 19.96 21.95
N VAL A 25 -17.27 19.89 20.89
CA VAL A 25 -18.48 19.08 20.83
C VAL A 25 -18.40 18.19 19.58
N TYR A 26 -19.05 17.02 19.61
CA TYR A 26 -19.18 16.20 18.42
C TYR A 26 -20.59 15.63 18.27
N ASP A 27 -21.00 15.44 17.02
CA ASP A 27 -22.24 14.76 16.67
C ASP A 27 -21.90 13.48 15.86
N ILE A 28 -22.66 12.43 16.05
CA ILE A 28 -22.48 11.17 15.32
C ILE A 28 -23.51 11.12 14.19
N VAL A 29 -23.02 11.02 12.96
CA VAL A 29 -23.84 10.85 11.76
C VAL A 29 -23.83 9.38 11.35
N PHE A 30 -25.02 8.78 11.29
CA PHE A 30 -25.21 7.40 10.87
C PHE A 30 -25.52 7.34 9.38
N LEU A 31 -24.82 6.45 8.66
CA LEU A 31 -24.96 6.26 7.21
C LEU A 31 -25.60 4.89 6.91
N ASP A 32 -26.36 4.81 5.81
CA ASP A 32 -26.94 3.56 5.28
C ASP A 32 -25.99 2.81 4.32
N LEU A 33 -24.73 3.23 4.26
CA LEU A 33 -23.70 2.67 3.41
C LEU A 33 -22.85 1.63 4.15
N LYS A 34 -22.30 0.68 3.39
CA LYS A 34 -21.28 -0.21 3.91
C LYS A 34 -19.98 0.58 4.19
N PRO A 35 -19.11 0.12 5.10
CA PRO A 35 -17.87 0.82 5.42
C PRO A 35 -17.01 1.15 4.19
N ASP A 36 -16.92 0.25 3.22
CA ASP A 36 -16.13 0.43 1.99
C ASP A 36 -16.70 1.51 1.05
N ASP A 37 -18.03 1.70 1.06
CA ASP A 37 -18.76 2.63 0.20
C ASP A 37 -19.03 3.98 0.93
N SER A 38 -18.75 4.04 2.23
CA SER A 38 -19.04 5.20 3.09
C SER A 38 -18.34 6.51 2.71
N PRO A 39 -17.16 6.52 2.04
CA PRO A 39 -16.57 7.75 1.52
C PRO A 39 -17.45 8.52 0.53
N GLU A 40 -18.37 7.82 -0.17
CA GLU A 40 -19.29 8.46 -1.13
C GLU A 40 -20.25 9.46 -0.47
N ALA A 41 -20.58 9.25 0.83
CA ALA A 41 -21.43 10.16 1.58
C ALA A 41 -20.75 11.45 2.03
N LEU A 42 -19.40 11.49 2.03
CA LEU A 42 -18.65 12.62 2.62
C LEU A 42 -18.90 13.94 1.92
N GLU A 43 -18.97 13.95 0.59
CA GLU A 43 -19.25 15.18 -0.17
C GLU A 43 -20.62 15.75 0.20
N GLY A 44 -21.63 14.87 0.31
CA GLY A 44 -22.99 15.26 0.70
C GLY A 44 -23.07 15.75 2.15
N VAL A 45 -22.35 15.11 3.06
CA VAL A 45 -22.27 15.55 4.47
C VAL A 45 -21.50 16.86 4.56
N ALA A 46 -20.33 16.98 3.93
CA ALA A 46 -19.52 18.20 3.93
C ALA A 46 -20.28 19.40 3.34
N ALA A 47 -21.01 19.18 2.25
CA ALA A 47 -21.83 20.23 1.63
C ALA A 47 -23.03 20.67 2.51
N ALA A 48 -23.49 19.81 3.41
CA ALA A 48 -24.55 20.13 4.35
C ALA A 48 -24.04 20.85 5.61
N LEU A 49 -22.74 20.83 5.87
CA LEU A 49 -22.13 21.57 6.98
C LEU A 49 -22.09 23.05 6.61
N VAL A 50 -22.75 23.86 7.42
CA VAL A 50 -22.76 25.33 7.26
C VAL A 50 -21.48 25.87 7.86
N ASP A 51 -20.78 26.67 7.08
CA ASP A 51 -19.64 27.45 7.61
C ASP A 51 -20.16 28.54 8.53
N VAL A 52 -19.75 28.52 9.78
CA VAL A 52 -20.15 29.48 10.81
C VAL A 52 -18.91 30.19 11.34
N ASP A 53 -18.87 31.51 11.23
CA ASP A 53 -17.77 32.31 11.72
C ASP A 53 -17.45 31.97 13.19
N GLY A 54 -16.19 31.65 13.44
CA GLY A 54 -15.70 31.30 14.78
C GLY A 54 -15.82 29.83 15.17
N LEU A 55 -16.33 28.95 14.30
CA LEU A 55 -16.36 27.51 14.49
C LEU A 55 -15.41 26.81 13.52
N ILE A 56 -14.63 25.85 14.02
CA ILE A 56 -13.84 24.96 13.20
C ILE A 56 -14.57 23.61 13.14
N VAL A 57 -15.16 23.31 11.99
CA VAL A 57 -15.90 22.05 11.75
C VAL A 57 -14.99 21.08 11.03
N GLN A 58 -14.82 19.89 11.59
CA GLN A 58 -14.01 18.82 11.03
C GLN A 58 -14.77 17.50 11.06
N ILE A 59 -14.51 16.63 10.07
CA ILE A 59 -15.13 15.31 9.98
C ILE A 59 -14.08 14.27 10.38
N ALA A 60 -14.44 13.37 11.29
CA ALA A 60 -13.64 12.23 11.71
C ALA A 60 -14.44 10.93 11.51
N GLY A 61 -13.80 9.80 11.82
CA GLY A 61 -14.41 8.48 11.74
C GLY A 61 -14.02 7.71 10.47
N GLY A 62 -14.52 6.49 10.36
CA GLY A 62 -14.15 5.55 9.29
C GLY A 62 -14.27 6.13 7.88
N PRO A 63 -15.40 6.75 7.49
CA PRO A 63 -15.55 7.30 6.13
C PRO A 63 -14.48 8.32 5.78
N ALA A 64 -14.22 9.30 6.66
CA ALA A 64 -13.20 10.32 6.45
C ALA A 64 -11.78 9.71 6.42
N PHE A 65 -11.51 8.76 7.30
CA PHE A 65 -10.25 8.02 7.31
C PHE A 65 -9.98 7.29 5.98
N TYR A 66 -10.97 6.57 5.45
CA TYR A 66 -10.82 5.83 4.18
C TYR A 66 -10.64 6.76 2.98
N ALA A 67 -11.37 7.87 2.93
CA ALA A 67 -11.21 8.87 1.87
C ALA A 67 -9.82 9.53 1.92
N ASP A 68 -9.37 9.90 3.11
CA ASP A 68 -8.07 10.55 3.29
C ASP A 68 -6.90 9.58 3.02
N ILE A 69 -7.01 8.29 3.41
CA ILE A 69 -5.96 7.30 3.11
C ILE A 69 -5.83 7.09 1.60
N GLN A 70 -6.94 7.08 0.87
CA GLN A 70 -6.93 6.99 -0.58
C GLN A 70 -6.28 8.24 -1.20
N SER A 71 -6.72 9.43 -0.81
CA SER A 71 -6.19 10.70 -1.31
C SER A 71 -4.69 10.86 -1.02
N VAL A 72 -4.26 10.54 0.21
CA VAL A 72 -2.83 10.57 0.60
C VAL A 72 -2.04 9.55 -0.22
N SER A 73 -2.54 8.31 -0.36
CA SER A 73 -1.87 7.27 -1.16
C SER A 73 -1.69 7.68 -2.62
N GLU A 74 -2.71 8.28 -3.24
CA GLU A 74 -2.64 8.76 -4.62
C GLU A 74 -1.65 9.93 -4.77
N SER A 75 -1.67 10.89 -3.84
CA SER A 75 -0.76 12.03 -3.86
C SER A 75 0.69 11.63 -3.64
N ASP A 76 0.93 10.71 -2.71
CA ASP A 76 2.25 10.18 -2.41
C ASP A 76 2.80 9.32 -3.56
N LEU A 77 1.95 8.52 -4.21
CA LEU A 77 2.32 7.78 -5.41
C LEU A 77 2.77 8.74 -6.52
N ARG A 78 1.96 9.75 -6.84
CA ARG A 78 2.28 10.75 -7.88
C ARG A 78 3.59 11.48 -7.56
N ARG A 79 3.78 11.89 -6.30
CA ARG A 79 5.02 12.55 -5.86
C ARG A 79 6.22 11.63 -5.96
N SER A 80 6.06 10.37 -5.55
CA SER A 80 7.11 9.36 -5.65
C SER A 80 7.51 9.10 -7.09
N GLU A 81 6.56 8.98 -8.01
CA GLU A 81 6.81 8.80 -9.44
C GLU A 81 7.53 10.01 -10.06
N LEU A 82 7.11 11.24 -9.73
CA LEU A 82 7.74 12.47 -10.21
C LEU A 82 9.22 12.60 -9.79
N ILE A 83 9.62 11.98 -8.69
CA ILE A 83 11.00 12.00 -8.21
C ILE A 83 11.76 10.76 -8.71
N SER A 84 11.17 9.58 -8.57
CA SER A 84 11.84 8.31 -8.84
C SER A 84 12.07 8.07 -10.34
N LEU A 85 11.11 8.42 -11.20
CA LEU A 85 11.26 8.22 -12.66
C LEU A 85 12.39 9.05 -13.27
N PRO A 86 12.51 10.37 -13.01
CA PRO A 86 13.66 11.13 -13.50
C PRO A 86 14.98 10.65 -12.92
N LEU A 87 15.02 10.28 -11.63
CA LEU A 87 16.22 9.75 -11.00
C LEU A 87 16.62 8.41 -11.63
N ALA A 88 15.68 7.51 -11.85
CA ALA A 88 15.92 6.25 -12.56
C ALA A 88 16.40 6.49 -13.99
N ALA A 89 15.81 7.44 -14.71
CA ALA A 89 16.24 7.81 -16.05
C ALA A 89 17.69 8.33 -16.08
N ILE A 90 18.06 9.18 -15.12
CA ILE A 90 19.44 9.67 -14.97
C ILE A 90 20.40 8.51 -14.68
N VAL A 91 20.06 7.63 -13.72
CA VAL A 91 20.90 6.47 -13.38
C VAL A 91 21.05 5.54 -14.59
N LEU A 92 19.96 5.23 -15.30
CA LEU A 92 20.00 4.41 -16.51
C LEU A 92 20.84 5.07 -17.63
N LEU A 93 20.72 6.40 -17.78
CA LEU A 93 21.53 7.15 -18.73
C LEU A 93 23.03 7.09 -18.38
N LEU A 94 23.39 7.19 -17.10
CA LEU A 94 24.76 7.06 -16.65
C LEU A 94 25.31 5.63 -16.83
N VAL A 95 24.48 4.62 -16.57
CA VAL A 95 24.84 3.20 -16.73
C VAL A 95 25.01 2.83 -18.19
N PHE A 96 24.02 3.18 -19.01
CA PHE A 96 24.04 2.82 -20.43
C PHE A 96 24.81 3.80 -21.30
N GLY A 97 24.95 5.05 -20.90
CA GLY A 97 25.60 6.09 -21.70
C GLY A 97 24.88 6.44 -23.00
N SER A 98 23.65 5.98 -23.22
CA SER A 98 22.82 6.23 -24.39
C SER A 98 21.37 6.47 -23.98
N ALA A 99 20.74 7.51 -24.52
CA ALA A 99 19.36 7.84 -24.21
C ALA A 99 18.36 6.77 -24.70
N VAL A 100 18.62 6.13 -25.84
CA VAL A 100 17.78 5.06 -26.36
C VAL A 100 17.88 3.82 -25.46
N ALA A 101 19.09 3.40 -25.09
CA ALA A 101 19.29 2.26 -24.21
C ALA A 101 18.70 2.49 -22.81
N ALA A 102 18.76 3.73 -22.29
CA ALA A 102 18.19 4.11 -21.00
C ALA A 102 16.65 4.20 -21.05
N GLY A 103 16.09 4.63 -22.17
CA GLY A 103 14.64 4.76 -22.35
C GLY A 103 13.91 3.43 -22.51
N LEU A 104 14.57 2.39 -23.05
CA LEU A 104 13.96 1.08 -23.27
C LEU A 104 13.44 0.44 -21.97
N PRO A 105 14.21 0.34 -20.88
CA PRO A 105 13.72 -0.21 -19.62
C PRO A 105 12.51 0.54 -19.07
N LEU A 106 12.51 1.87 -19.14
CA LEU A 106 11.39 2.71 -18.68
C LEU A 106 10.14 2.50 -19.54
N ALA A 107 10.31 2.41 -20.86
CA ALA A 107 9.19 2.19 -21.78
C ALA A 107 8.56 0.79 -21.59
N VAL A 108 9.39 -0.25 -21.46
CA VAL A 108 8.92 -1.62 -21.25
C VAL A 108 8.31 -1.80 -19.86
N GLY A 109 8.93 -1.24 -18.81
CA GLY A 109 8.40 -1.23 -17.46
C GLY A 109 7.06 -0.49 -17.36
N GLY A 110 6.99 0.71 -17.95
CA GLY A 110 5.74 1.47 -18.03
C GLY A 110 4.62 0.75 -18.78
N ALA A 111 4.93 0.12 -19.93
CA ALA A 111 3.95 -0.69 -20.66
C ALA A 111 3.48 -1.89 -19.83
N ALA A 112 4.38 -2.57 -19.12
CA ALA A 112 4.03 -3.69 -18.24
C ALA A 112 3.09 -3.25 -17.11
N VAL A 113 3.35 -2.08 -16.49
CA VAL A 113 2.49 -1.49 -15.45
C VAL A 113 1.11 -1.17 -16.00
N LEU A 114 1.02 -0.50 -17.15
CA LEU A 114 -0.27 -0.14 -17.76
C LEU A 114 -1.12 -1.39 -18.05
N ILE A 115 -0.51 -2.45 -18.59
CA ILE A 115 -1.20 -3.70 -18.85
C ILE A 115 -1.59 -4.40 -17.54
N ALA A 116 -0.72 -4.35 -16.52
CA ALA A 116 -1.01 -4.92 -15.20
C ALA A 116 -2.19 -4.20 -14.53
N LEU A 117 -2.23 -2.87 -14.56
CA LEU A 117 -3.35 -2.09 -14.04
C LEU A 117 -4.66 -2.42 -14.76
N ALA A 118 -4.63 -2.56 -16.09
CA ALA A 118 -5.82 -2.97 -16.85
C ALA A 118 -6.30 -4.39 -16.49
N ALA A 119 -5.36 -5.34 -16.30
CA ALA A 119 -5.69 -6.69 -15.87
C ALA A 119 -6.27 -6.72 -14.46
N ILE A 120 -5.67 -5.97 -13.52
CA ILE A 120 -6.13 -5.85 -12.14
C ILE A 120 -7.50 -5.17 -12.08
N PHE A 121 -7.75 -4.15 -12.90
CA PHE A 121 -9.08 -3.55 -13.03
C PHE A 121 -10.12 -4.59 -13.45
N GLY A 122 -9.80 -5.47 -14.39
CA GLY A 122 -10.67 -6.59 -14.76
C GLY A 122 -10.94 -7.55 -13.58
N VAL A 123 -9.93 -7.87 -12.79
CA VAL A 123 -10.09 -8.71 -11.59
C VAL A 123 -10.91 -8.01 -10.51
N ALA A 124 -10.77 -6.70 -10.37
CA ALA A 124 -11.53 -5.90 -9.40
C ALA A 124 -13.04 -5.88 -9.67
N GLN A 125 -13.48 -6.18 -10.90
CA GLN A 125 -14.91 -6.31 -11.21
C GLN A 125 -15.56 -7.55 -10.58
N VAL A 126 -14.77 -8.57 -10.25
CA VAL A 126 -15.27 -9.86 -9.73
C VAL A 126 -14.82 -10.16 -8.29
N THR A 127 -13.86 -9.41 -7.76
CA THR A 127 -13.37 -9.57 -6.39
C THR A 127 -12.98 -8.24 -5.79
N ARG A 128 -13.14 -8.11 -4.48
CA ARG A 128 -12.72 -6.89 -3.76
C ARG A 128 -11.20 -6.81 -3.71
N MET A 129 -10.67 -5.66 -4.09
CA MET A 129 -9.25 -5.38 -4.09
C MET A 129 -8.92 -4.26 -3.09
N SER A 130 -7.81 -4.40 -2.40
CA SER A 130 -7.31 -3.36 -1.49
C SER A 130 -6.81 -2.13 -2.24
N VAL A 131 -7.03 -0.94 -1.71
CA VAL A 131 -6.50 0.33 -2.24
C VAL A 131 -4.97 0.32 -2.43
N PHE A 132 -4.26 -0.42 -1.59
CA PHE A 132 -2.79 -0.55 -1.68
C PHE A 132 -2.28 -1.32 -2.90
N VAL A 133 -3.16 -2.04 -3.60
CA VAL A 133 -2.82 -2.78 -4.82
C VAL A 133 -2.31 -1.85 -5.92
N LEU A 134 -2.87 -0.65 -6.05
CA LEU A 134 -2.47 0.32 -7.06
C LEU A 134 -0.99 0.72 -6.88
N ASN A 135 -0.62 1.10 -5.66
CA ASN A 135 0.74 1.50 -5.31
C ASN A 135 1.73 0.34 -5.51
N LEU A 136 1.36 -0.87 -5.05
CA LEU A 136 2.19 -2.06 -5.22
C LEU A 136 2.43 -2.37 -6.70
N THR A 137 1.38 -2.35 -7.52
CA THR A 137 1.45 -2.65 -8.95
C THR A 137 2.38 -1.69 -9.66
N THR A 138 2.27 -0.40 -9.37
CA THR A 138 3.10 0.62 -10.00
C THR A 138 4.56 0.50 -9.59
N LEU A 139 4.83 0.43 -8.28
CA LEU A 139 6.21 0.35 -7.76
C LEU A 139 6.89 -0.97 -8.14
N LEU A 140 6.20 -2.09 -7.95
CA LEU A 140 6.74 -3.43 -8.25
C LEU A 140 6.92 -3.61 -9.76
N GLY A 141 5.91 -3.19 -10.54
CA GLY A 141 5.92 -3.34 -11.99
C GLY A 141 7.00 -2.48 -12.66
N LEU A 142 7.16 -1.22 -12.25
CA LEU A 142 8.26 -0.38 -12.72
C LEU A 142 9.61 -0.93 -12.28
N GLY A 143 9.77 -1.28 -10.99
CA GLY A 143 11.03 -1.79 -10.46
C GLY A 143 11.49 -3.04 -11.22
N LEU A 144 10.66 -4.08 -11.26
CA LEU A 144 10.99 -5.34 -11.94
C LEU A 144 11.09 -5.17 -13.45
N GLY A 145 10.21 -4.37 -14.07
CA GLY A 145 10.24 -4.11 -15.50
C GLY A 145 11.55 -3.42 -15.92
N VAL A 146 12.02 -2.46 -15.13
CA VAL A 146 13.30 -1.78 -15.35
C VAL A 146 14.47 -2.73 -15.12
N ASP A 147 14.48 -3.48 -14.02
CA ASP A 147 15.59 -4.39 -13.66
C ASP A 147 15.75 -5.52 -14.68
N TYR A 148 14.65 -6.17 -15.08
CA TYR A 148 14.68 -7.22 -16.10
C TYR A 148 15.11 -6.67 -17.46
N SER A 149 14.62 -5.50 -17.82
CA SER A 149 15.00 -4.85 -19.06
C SER A 149 16.46 -4.39 -19.05
N LEU A 150 16.98 -3.90 -17.92
CA LEU A 150 18.37 -3.51 -17.75
C LEU A 150 19.31 -4.71 -18.02
N LEU A 151 18.99 -5.87 -17.44
CA LEU A 151 19.76 -7.10 -17.65
C LEU A 151 19.75 -7.51 -19.13
N MET A 152 18.58 -7.48 -19.77
CA MET A 152 18.43 -7.86 -21.18
C MET A 152 19.13 -6.87 -22.13
N VAL A 153 18.97 -5.55 -21.91
CA VAL A 153 19.63 -4.53 -22.74
C VAL A 153 21.13 -4.61 -22.61
N SER A 154 21.66 -4.76 -21.38
CA SER A 154 23.09 -4.91 -21.15
C SER A 154 23.65 -6.12 -21.90
N ARG A 155 22.97 -7.27 -21.81
CA ARG A 155 23.40 -8.49 -22.49
C ARG A 155 23.32 -8.38 -24.01
N PHE A 156 22.26 -7.78 -24.52
CA PHE A 156 22.11 -7.53 -25.95
C PHE A 156 23.26 -6.67 -26.49
N ARG A 157 23.62 -5.61 -25.81
CA ARG A 157 24.72 -4.72 -26.22
C ARG A 157 26.06 -5.46 -26.19
N GLU A 158 26.30 -6.30 -25.18
CA GLU A 158 27.51 -7.14 -25.11
C GLU A 158 27.58 -8.10 -26.31
N GLU A 159 26.50 -8.80 -26.63
CA GLU A 159 26.45 -9.72 -27.76
C GLU A 159 26.57 -8.98 -29.11
N LEU A 160 26.00 -7.79 -29.22
CA LEU A 160 26.12 -6.95 -30.41
C LEU A 160 27.57 -6.49 -30.63
N GLY A 161 28.33 -6.23 -29.55
CA GLY A 161 29.73 -5.83 -29.58
C GLY A 161 30.71 -6.95 -29.97
N ARG A 162 30.36 -8.22 -29.72
CA ARG A 162 31.26 -9.38 -29.98
C ARG A 162 31.59 -9.64 -31.45
N GLY A 163 30.88 -9.05 -32.39
CA GLY A 163 31.21 -9.04 -33.82
C GLY A 163 31.24 -10.41 -34.55
N GLY A 164 31.27 -10.43 -35.86
CA GLY A 164 31.59 -11.66 -36.62
C GLY A 164 30.64 -12.02 -37.76
N ALA A 165 29.38 -11.52 -37.77
CA ALA A 165 28.40 -11.82 -38.80
C ALA A 165 28.04 -10.59 -39.68
N ARG A 166 27.40 -10.83 -40.86
CA ARG A 166 26.78 -9.74 -41.63
C ARG A 166 25.81 -8.92 -40.76
N ARG A 167 25.66 -7.64 -41.01
CA ARG A 167 24.98 -6.68 -40.14
C ARG A 167 23.55 -7.11 -39.71
N ALA A 168 22.78 -7.71 -40.62
CA ALA A 168 21.41 -8.21 -40.32
C ALA A 168 21.45 -9.44 -39.42
N ASP A 169 22.33 -10.41 -39.73
CA ASP A 169 22.48 -11.65 -38.96
C ASP A 169 23.00 -11.40 -37.54
N ARG A 170 23.78 -10.33 -37.37
CA ARG A 170 24.35 -9.93 -36.07
C ARG A 170 23.27 -9.54 -35.06
N VAL A 171 22.28 -8.74 -35.46
CA VAL A 171 21.18 -8.31 -34.57
C VAL A 171 20.33 -9.52 -34.17
N ALA A 172 19.94 -10.36 -35.13
CA ALA A 172 19.14 -11.55 -34.84
C ALA A 172 19.88 -12.51 -33.88
N THR A 173 21.18 -12.75 -34.12
CA THR A 173 22.01 -13.60 -33.26
C THR A 173 22.18 -12.99 -31.87
N ALA A 174 22.35 -11.67 -31.76
CA ALA A 174 22.47 -10.98 -30.46
C ALA A 174 21.18 -11.10 -29.66
N VAL A 175 19.99 -10.92 -30.30
CA VAL A 175 18.68 -11.10 -29.65
C VAL A 175 18.50 -12.54 -29.17
N GLN A 176 18.77 -13.53 -30.05
CA GLN A 176 18.65 -14.96 -29.70
C GLN A 176 19.52 -15.33 -28.48
N ARG A 177 20.79 -14.92 -28.47
CA ARG A 177 21.70 -15.20 -27.36
C ARG A 177 21.28 -14.47 -26.07
N THR A 178 20.77 -13.25 -26.20
CA THR A 178 20.26 -12.48 -25.06
C THR A 178 19.09 -13.20 -24.40
N VAL A 179 18.09 -13.62 -25.20
CA VAL A 179 16.94 -14.38 -24.69
C VAL A 179 17.37 -15.72 -24.11
N ALA A 180 18.28 -16.44 -24.76
CA ALA A 180 18.77 -17.73 -24.30
C ALA A 180 19.60 -17.66 -22.99
N THR A 181 20.19 -16.51 -22.66
CA THR A 181 21.02 -16.33 -21.45
C THR A 181 20.32 -15.46 -20.41
N ALA A 182 20.27 -14.13 -20.62
CA ALA A 182 19.62 -13.19 -19.71
C ALA A 182 18.12 -13.46 -19.58
N GLY A 183 17.45 -13.86 -20.67
CA GLY A 183 16.02 -14.19 -20.62
C GLY A 183 15.72 -15.37 -19.71
N ARG A 184 16.57 -16.40 -19.67
CA ARG A 184 16.41 -17.50 -18.69
C ARG A 184 16.51 -17.01 -17.25
N ALA A 185 17.48 -16.13 -16.96
CA ALA A 185 17.63 -15.57 -15.61
C ALA A 185 16.39 -14.76 -15.23
N VAL A 186 15.87 -13.92 -16.13
CA VAL A 186 14.63 -13.15 -15.94
C VAL A 186 13.44 -14.08 -15.68
N PHE A 187 13.27 -15.14 -16.46
CA PHE A 187 12.19 -16.10 -16.30
C PHE A 187 12.21 -16.76 -14.90
N PHE A 188 13.33 -17.37 -14.52
CA PHE A 188 13.43 -18.05 -13.23
C PHE A 188 13.32 -17.09 -12.05
N SER A 189 13.92 -15.89 -12.13
CA SER A 189 13.76 -14.86 -11.12
C SER A 189 12.29 -14.45 -10.98
N GLY A 190 11.62 -14.17 -12.08
CA GLY A 190 10.22 -13.79 -12.07
C GLY A 190 9.29 -14.88 -11.52
N VAL A 191 9.50 -16.13 -11.91
CA VAL A 191 8.75 -17.28 -11.38
C VAL A 191 8.94 -17.40 -9.87
N THR A 192 10.16 -17.23 -9.37
CA THR A 192 10.44 -17.28 -7.93
C THR A 192 9.70 -16.19 -7.17
N VAL A 193 9.74 -14.95 -7.66
CA VAL A 193 9.00 -13.82 -7.06
C VAL A 193 7.50 -14.07 -7.13
N MET A 194 7.00 -14.51 -8.27
CA MET A 194 5.58 -14.83 -8.46
C MET A 194 5.09 -15.90 -7.49
N LEU A 195 5.86 -16.99 -7.29
CA LEU A 195 5.52 -18.04 -6.34
C LEU A 195 5.46 -17.51 -4.89
N GLY A 196 6.39 -16.63 -4.51
CA GLY A 196 6.33 -15.96 -3.21
C GLY A 196 5.06 -15.13 -3.03
N LEU A 197 4.66 -14.39 -4.06
CA LEU A 197 3.44 -13.56 -4.03
C LEU A 197 2.16 -14.40 -4.07
N VAL A 198 2.15 -15.50 -4.85
CA VAL A 198 1.02 -16.45 -4.85
C VAL A 198 0.84 -17.06 -3.46
N GLY A 199 1.90 -17.24 -2.67
CA GLY A 199 1.80 -17.66 -1.28
C GLY A 199 0.91 -16.75 -0.43
N LEU A 200 0.85 -15.44 -0.72
CA LEU A 200 -0.04 -14.50 -0.02
C LEU A 200 -1.52 -14.73 -0.33
N VAL A 201 -1.85 -15.39 -1.44
CA VAL A 201 -3.24 -15.70 -1.80
C VAL A 201 -3.86 -16.72 -0.84
N LEU A 202 -3.03 -17.52 -0.17
CA LEU A 202 -3.45 -18.53 0.83
C LEU A 202 -3.88 -17.92 2.16
N PHE A 203 -3.66 -16.61 2.37
CA PHE A 203 -4.08 -15.94 3.58
C PHE A 203 -5.58 -15.60 3.53
N ASP A 204 -6.28 -15.78 4.65
CA ASP A 204 -7.68 -15.38 4.79
C ASP A 204 -7.85 -13.86 4.85
N PHE A 205 -6.79 -13.13 5.18
CA PHE A 205 -6.80 -11.69 5.28
C PHE A 205 -6.87 -11.04 3.89
N ALA A 206 -7.99 -10.39 3.58
CA ALA A 206 -8.33 -9.88 2.25
C ALA A 206 -7.28 -8.95 1.64
N ILE A 207 -6.61 -8.11 2.47
CA ILE A 207 -5.56 -7.20 2.00
C ILE A 207 -4.36 -7.99 1.47
N LEU A 208 -3.87 -9.00 2.22
CA LEU A 208 -2.73 -9.82 1.81
C LEU A 208 -3.06 -10.63 0.56
N ARG A 209 -4.26 -11.19 0.47
CA ARG A 209 -4.73 -11.90 -0.71
C ARG A 209 -4.79 -10.99 -1.94
N SER A 210 -5.29 -9.76 -1.80
CA SER A 210 -5.32 -8.77 -2.87
C SER A 210 -3.91 -8.42 -3.37
N ILE A 211 -2.96 -8.21 -2.44
CA ILE A 211 -1.55 -7.95 -2.72
C ILE A 211 -0.93 -9.15 -3.47
N GLY A 212 -1.23 -10.37 -3.03
CA GLY A 212 -0.74 -11.60 -3.66
C GLY A 212 -1.20 -11.72 -5.11
N ILE A 213 -2.49 -11.55 -5.37
CA ILE A 213 -3.08 -11.61 -6.72
C ILE A 213 -2.47 -10.53 -7.62
N ALA A 214 -2.53 -9.27 -7.19
CA ALA A 214 -2.06 -8.16 -7.99
C ALA A 214 -0.55 -8.21 -8.24
N GLY A 215 0.23 -8.56 -7.22
CA GLY A 215 1.67 -8.72 -7.35
C GLY A 215 2.04 -9.86 -8.31
N ALA A 216 1.38 -11.01 -8.22
CA ALA A 216 1.62 -12.12 -9.14
C ALA A 216 1.30 -11.75 -10.59
N ILE A 217 0.18 -11.07 -10.86
CA ILE A 217 -0.18 -10.56 -12.18
C ILE A 217 0.88 -9.57 -12.68
N THR A 218 1.27 -8.63 -11.85
CA THR A 218 2.27 -7.60 -12.19
C THR A 218 3.61 -8.21 -12.56
N VAL A 219 4.10 -9.16 -11.77
CA VAL A 219 5.37 -9.85 -12.03
C VAL A 219 5.29 -10.68 -13.30
N ALA A 220 4.20 -11.43 -13.50
CA ALA A 220 3.99 -12.21 -14.72
C ALA A 220 4.02 -11.32 -15.97
N LEU A 221 3.33 -10.19 -15.94
CA LEU A 221 3.28 -9.26 -17.08
C LEU A 221 4.62 -8.53 -17.27
N ALA A 222 5.36 -8.19 -16.23
CA ALA A 222 6.72 -7.64 -16.33
C ALA A 222 7.69 -8.66 -17.00
N VAL A 223 7.60 -9.94 -16.63
CA VAL A 223 8.38 -11.01 -17.24
C VAL A 223 8.00 -11.18 -18.71
N ILE A 224 6.71 -11.26 -19.02
CA ILE A 224 6.22 -11.40 -20.38
C ILE A 224 6.69 -10.23 -21.25
N ALA A 225 6.54 -8.98 -20.77
CA ALA A 225 6.98 -7.79 -21.48
C ALA A 225 8.50 -7.81 -21.73
N SER A 226 9.29 -8.21 -20.72
CA SER A 226 10.75 -8.30 -20.84
C SER A 226 11.22 -9.42 -21.79
N LEU A 227 10.45 -10.50 -21.91
CA LEU A 227 10.81 -11.65 -22.77
C LEU A 227 10.19 -11.57 -24.19
N THR A 228 9.22 -10.69 -24.41
CA THR A 228 8.57 -10.56 -25.71
C THR A 228 8.72 -9.17 -26.32
N LEU A 229 8.17 -8.14 -25.66
CA LEU A 229 8.19 -6.76 -26.15
C LEU A 229 9.61 -6.23 -26.25
N LEU A 230 10.45 -6.43 -25.24
CA LEU A 230 11.81 -5.93 -25.24
C LEU A 230 12.69 -6.56 -26.32
N PRO A 231 12.76 -7.89 -26.50
CA PRO A 231 13.49 -8.50 -27.63
C PRO A 231 13.00 -8.03 -29.00
N ALA A 232 11.69 -7.82 -29.18
CA ALA A 232 11.14 -7.27 -30.40
C ALA A 232 11.65 -5.85 -30.66
N LEU A 233 11.61 -4.97 -29.64
CA LEU A 233 12.16 -3.60 -29.72
C LEU A 233 13.67 -3.60 -30.00
N LEU A 234 14.42 -4.48 -29.36
CA LEU A 234 15.87 -4.64 -29.60
C LEU A 234 16.16 -5.11 -31.02
N GLY A 235 15.33 -6.01 -31.57
CA GLY A 235 15.43 -6.46 -32.95
C GLY A 235 15.19 -5.33 -33.95
N VAL A 236 14.19 -4.48 -33.71
CA VAL A 236 13.85 -3.34 -34.59
C VAL A 236 14.91 -2.23 -34.49
N LEU A 237 15.38 -1.93 -33.29
CA LEU A 237 16.37 -0.87 -33.06
C LEU A 237 17.79 -1.29 -33.49
N GLY A 238 18.16 -2.55 -33.26
CA GLY A 238 19.48 -3.07 -33.57
C GLY A 238 20.59 -2.17 -33.02
N ALA A 239 21.52 -1.79 -33.88
CA ALA A 239 22.63 -0.90 -33.51
C ALA A 239 22.18 0.54 -33.15
N ARG A 240 20.93 0.94 -33.41
CA ARG A 240 20.38 2.25 -33.03
C ARG A 240 20.13 2.35 -31.51
N VAL A 241 20.23 1.25 -30.77
CA VAL A 241 20.21 1.23 -29.31
C VAL A 241 21.26 2.18 -28.70
N ASP A 242 22.42 2.36 -29.39
CA ASP A 242 23.46 3.27 -28.95
C ASP A 242 23.32 4.70 -29.49
N ARG A 243 22.17 5.04 -30.13
CA ARG A 243 21.93 6.39 -30.64
C ARG A 243 21.74 7.37 -29.48
N PHE A 244 22.18 8.60 -29.70
CA PHE A 244 22.24 9.65 -28.68
C PHE A 244 23.13 9.24 -27.49
N ALA A 245 24.30 8.66 -27.79
CA ALA A 245 25.29 8.34 -26.77
C ALA A 245 25.83 9.63 -26.15
N VAL A 246 25.66 9.77 -24.84
CA VAL A 246 26.24 10.85 -24.02
C VAL A 246 27.69 10.53 -23.68
N ARG A 247 28.02 9.24 -23.64
CA ARG A 247 29.38 8.74 -23.37
C ARG A 247 29.68 7.60 -24.32
N LYS A 248 30.87 7.58 -24.93
CA LYS A 248 31.35 6.41 -25.68
C LYS A 248 31.49 5.27 -24.68
N VAL A 249 30.55 4.32 -24.71
CA VAL A 249 30.69 3.08 -23.98
C VAL A 249 31.58 2.17 -24.82
N THR A 250 32.82 2.09 -24.45
CA THR A 250 33.72 1.07 -25.00
C THR A 250 33.32 -0.24 -24.35
N TYR A 251 32.92 -1.21 -25.17
CA TYR A 251 32.75 -2.59 -24.72
C TYR A 251 34.13 -3.21 -24.48
N GLU A 252 34.76 -2.73 -23.41
CA GLU A 252 36.01 -3.38 -22.94
C GLU A 252 35.60 -4.74 -22.38
N GLU A 253 36.32 -5.77 -22.78
CA GLU A 253 36.32 -7.04 -22.05
C GLU A 253 36.52 -6.74 -20.56
N PRO A 254 35.92 -7.53 -19.64
CA PRO A 254 35.98 -7.27 -18.21
C PRO A 254 37.43 -7.06 -17.82
N SER A 255 37.84 -5.80 -17.61
CA SER A 255 39.21 -5.45 -17.27
C SER A 255 39.51 -6.10 -15.92
N GLU A 256 40.49 -7.03 -15.92
CA GLU A 256 40.96 -7.66 -14.68
C GLU A 256 41.45 -6.64 -13.65
N GLN A 257 41.69 -5.41 -14.05
CA GLN A 257 42.18 -4.31 -13.22
C GLN A 257 41.05 -3.35 -12.77
N GLY A 258 39.78 -3.58 -13.17
CA GLY A 258 38.66 -2.75 -12.80
C GLY A 258 38.41 -2.68 -11.27
N ARG A 259 37.73 -1.62 -10.82
CA ARG A 259 37.37 -1.44 -9.40
C ARG A 259 36.60 -2.64 -8.84
N TRP A 260 35.64 -3.18 -9.60
CA TRP A 260 34.87 -4.35 -9.25
C TRP A 260 35.70 -5.63 -9.17
N ALA A 261 36.64 -5.82 -10.11
CA ALA A 261 37.57 -6.95 -10.07
C ALA A 261 38.52 -6.90 -8.85
N ARG A 262 38.91 -5.69 -8.42
CA ARG A 262 39.71 -5.51 -7.19
C ARG A 262 38.89 -5.85 -5.94
N LEU A 263 37.61 -5.41 -5.89
CA LEU A 263 36.70 -5.75 -4.81
C LEU A 263 36.50 -7.27 -4.73
N ALA A 264 36.16 -7.91 -5.86
CA ALA A 264 35.95 -9.36 -5.92
C ALA A 264 37.21 -10.13 -5.44
N ARG A 265 38.38 -9.75 -5.91
CA ARG A 265 39.65 -10.35 -5.46
C ARG A 265 39.92 -10.11 -3.98
N GLY A 266 39.56 -8.94 -3.44
CA GLY A 266 39.67 -8.63 -2.01
C GLY A 266 38.79 -9.56 -1.16
N VAL A 267 37.53 -9.74 -1.56
CA VAL A 267 36.59 -10.67 -0.92
C VAL A 267 37.10 -12.11 -1.01
N MET A 268 37.53 -12.56 -2.21
CA MET A 268 37.99 -13.93 -2.43
C MET A 268 39.29 -14.26 -1.68
N ARG A 269 40.16 -13.29 -1.41
CA ARG A 269 41.38 -13.50 -0.62
C ARG A 269 41.12 -13.84 0.85
N ARG A 270 40.03 -13.29 1.44
CA ARG A 270 39.68 -13.50 2.85
C ARG A 270 38.18 -13.64 3.01
N PRO A 271 37.56 -14.70 2.47
CA PRO A 271 36.12 -14.81 2.39
C PRO A 271 35.44 -14.80 3.77
N LEU A 272 35.98 -15.51 4.77
CA LEU A 272 35.42 -15.51 6.12
C LEU A 272 35.58 -14.17 6.85
N ALA A 273 36.71 -13.46 6.61
CA ALA A 273 36.91 -12.14 7.20
C ALA A 273 35.95 -11.06 6.66
N VAL A 274 35.31 -11.31 5.50
CA VAL A 274 34.27 -10.46 4.95
C VAL A 274 32.88 -11.00 5.30
N ALA A 275 32.67 -12.31 5.14
CA ALA A 275 31.36 -12.92 5.36
C ALA A 275 30.90 -12.81 6.83
N VAL A 276 31.77 -13.07 7.81
CA VAL A 276 31.40 -13.05 9.22
C VAL A 276 30.97 -11.65 9.70
N PRO A 277 31.77 -10.58 9.49
CA PRO A 277 31.34 -9.23 9.86
C PRO A 277 30.08 -8.78 9.13
N THR A 278 29.92 -9.14 7.85
CA THR A 278 28.71 -8.83 7.08
C THR A 278 27.49 -9.52 7.67
N LEU A 279 27.61 -10.81 8.01
CA LEU A 279 26.51 -11.57 8.64
C LEU A 279 26.17 -10.99 10.01
N VAL A 280 27.16 -10.68 10.85
CA VAL A 280 26.97 -10.06 12.16
C VAL A 280 26.27 -8.71 12.01
N LEU A 281 26.70 -7.89 11.06
CA LEU A 281 26.05 -6.61 10.77
C LEU A 281 24.58 -6.79 10.36
N LEU A 282 24.31 -7.73 9.45
CA LEU A 282 22.92 -7.98 9.00
C LEU A 282 22.03 -8.49 10.14
N VAL A 283 22.54 -9.40 10.99
CA VAL A 283 21.81 -9.89 12.17
C VAL A 283 21.60 -8.76 13.18
N ALA A 284 22.60 -7.94 13.43
CA ALA A 284 22.50 -6.79 14.33
C ALA A 284 21.46 -5.75 13.82
N LEU A 285 21.46 -5.46 12.51
CA LEU A 285 20.47 -4.57 11.88
C LEU A 285 19.06 -5.19 11.86
N GLY A 286 18.96 -6.53 11.80
CA GLY A 286 17.69 -7.26 11.87
C GLY A 286 17.17 -7.47 13.30
N SER A 287 18.01 -7.29 14.32
CA SER A 287 17.63 -7.59 15.71
C SER A 287 16.44 -6.77 16.27
N PRO A 288 16.19 -5.50 15.85
CA PRO A 288 14.99 -4.76 16.30
C PRO A 288 13.68 -5.43 15.93
N TRP A 289 13.67 -6.31 14.92
CA TRP A 289 12.51 -7.12 14.54
C TRP A 289 11.93 -7.92 15.71
N LEU A 290 12.77 -8.40 16.63
CA LEU A 290 12.35 -9.17 17.78
C LEU A 290 11.49 -8.36 18.78
N GLY A 291 11.57 -7.02 18.72
CA GLY A 291 10.79 -6.12 19.58
C GLY A 291 9.64 -5.40 18.85
N VAL A 292 9.36 -5.73 17.59
CA VAL A 292 8.30 -5.07 16.82
C VAL A 292 6.93 -5.40 17.40
N LYS A 293 6.15 -4.36 17.69
CA LYS A 293 4.74 -4.46 18.06
C LYS A 293 3.90 -4.22 16.82
N PHE A 294 3.06 -5.21 16.50
CA PHE A 294 2.12 -5.09 15.39
C PHE A 294 0.80 -4.53 15.93
N ASN A 295 0.41 -3.35 15.46
CA ASN A 295 -0.87 -2.74 15.76
C ASN A 295 -1.79 -2.81 14.53
N ALA A 296 -3.10 -2.84 14.76
CA ALA A 296 -4.06 -2.61 13.68
C ALA A 296 -3.92 -1.17 13.16
N PRO A 297 -4.05 -0.95 11.85
CA PRO A 297 -4.04 0.41 11.31
C PRO A 297 -5.24 1.19 11.83
N ASP A 298 -4.98 2.32 12.45
CA ASP A 298 -5.97 3.30 12.89
C ASP A 298 -5.69 4.67 12.26
N GLY A 299 -6.44 5.70 12.63
CA GLY A 299 -6.24 7.05 12.10
C GLY A 299 -4.84 7.62 12.32
N SER A 300 -4.05 7.02 13.24
CA SER A 300 -2.68 7.48 13.55
C SER A 300 -1.67 7.23 12.44
N ILE A 301 -1.98 6.38 11.46
CA ILE A 301 -1.12 6.14 10.29
C ILE A 301 -1.14 7.31 9.30
N LEU A 302 -2.17 8.16 9.34
CA LEU A 302 -2.25 9.34 8.49
C LEU A 302 -1.31 10.44 8.97
N PRO A 303 -0.72 11.24 8.06
CA PRO A 303 0.06 12.41 8.44
C PRO A 303 -0.75 13.41 9.26
N GLU A 304 -0.12 14.06 10.25
CA GLU A 304 -0.78 15.03 11.16
C GLU A 304 -1.45 16.22 10.44
N ARG A 305 -1.05 16.52 9.20
CA ARG A 305 -1.66 17.58 8.37
C ARG A 305 -3.01 17.22 7.79
N VAL A 306 -3.41 15.95 7.86
CA VAL A 306 -4.64 15.46 7.24
C VAL A 306 -5.84 15.80 8.12
N PRO A 307 -6.95 16.35 7.56
CA PRO A 307 -8.08 16.82 8.33
C PRO A 307 -8.73 15.78 9.24
N SER A 308 -8.95 14.55 8.75
CA SER A 308 -9.54 13.48 9.57
C SER A 308 -8.63 13.06 10.72
N ARG A 309 -7.29 13.12 10.55
CA ARG A 309 -6.32 12.89 11.61
C ARG A 309 -6.37 13.99 12.66
N GLN A 310 -6.40 15.26 12.26
CA GLN A 310 -6.51 16.41 13.19
C GLN A 310 -7.78 16.34 14.00
N ALA A 311 -8.90 16.02 13.35
CA ALA A 311 -10.18 15.82 14.02
C ALA A 311 -10.10 14.68 15.06
N LEU A 312 -9.57 13.51 14.67
CA LEU A 312 -9.40 12.38 15.56
C LEU A 312 -8.51 12.73 16.77
N ASP A 313 -7.38 13.39 16.53
CA ASP A 313 -6.45 13.79 17.60
C ASP A 313 -7.10 14.82 18.57
N ALA A 314 -7.91 15.75 18.07
CA ALA A 314 -8.65 16.69 18.90
C ALA A 314 -9.71 15.99 19.76
N LEU A 315 -10.45 15.07 19.15
CA LEU A 315 -11.46 14.26 19.83
C LEU A 315 -10.83 13.34 20.89
N THR A 316 -9.77 12.62 20.54
CA THR A 316 -9.07 11.70 21.45
C THR A 316 -8.49 12.44 22.66
N ARG A 317 -7.92 13.62 22.46
CA ARG A 317 -7.42 14.46 23.57
C ARG A 317 -8.52 14.97 24.49
N SER A 318 -9.72 15.17 23.97
CA SER A 318 -10.83 15.78 24.72
C SER A 318 -11.74 14.77 25.40
N PHE A 319 -11.86 13.56 24.87
CA PHE A 319 -12.80 12.53 25.32
C PHE A 319 -12.13 11.21 25.71
N GLY A 320 -10.81 11.04 25.40
CA GLY A 320 -10.06 9.80 25.65
C GLY A 320 -9.99 8.87 24.43
N GLU A 321 -9.00 7.98 24.43
CA GLU A 321 -8.71 7.07 23.30
C GLU A 321 -9.84 6.06 23.04
N GLY A 322 -10.54 5.61 24.09
CA GLY A 322 -11.59 4.60 23.99
C GLY A 322 -12.88 5.09 23.36
N GLU A 323 -13.14 6.40 23.38
CA GLU A 323 -14.42 6.98 22.91
C GLU A 323 -14.69 6.73 21.42
N PHE A 324 -13.63 6.75 20.59
CA PHE A 324 -13.75 6.61 19.14
C PHE A 324 -13.36 5.22 18.62
N SER A 325 -13.13 4.28 19.54
CA SER A 325 -12.90 2.87 19.24
C SER A 325 -13.71 1.98 20.20
N PRO A 326 -15.04 2.18 20.29
CA PRO A 326 -15.88 1.42 21.20
C PRO A 326 -15.93 -0.04 20.80
N MET A 327 -15.94 -0.92 21.80
CA MET A 327 -16.21 -2.33 21.59
C MET A 327 -17.72 -2.54 21.51
N THR A 328 -18.24 -2.86 20.33
CA THR A 328 -19.66 -3.20 20.17
C THR A 328 -19.92 -4.65 20.57
N VAL A 329 -20.73 -4.87 21.59
CA VAL A 329 -21.12 -6.20 22.05
C VAL A 329 -22.56 -6.48 21.65
N ALA A 330 -22.77 -7.50 20.83
CA ALA A 330 -24.11 -7.99 20.49
C ALA A 330 -24.57 -9.02 21.53
N VAL A 331 -25.64 -8.71 22.24
CA VAL A 331 -26.25 -9.61 23.21
C VAL A 331 -27.48 -10.25 22.57
N ARG A 332 -27.54 -11.58 22.58
CA ARG A 332 -28.70 -12.34 22.10
C ARG A 332 -29.51 -12.83 23.29
N THR A 333 -30.74 -12.43 23.34
CA THR A 333 -31.72 -12.87 24.35
C THR A 333 -32.60 -14.01 23.84
N ASN A 334 -33.24 -14.73 24.72
CA ASN A 334 -34.30 -15.69 24.39
C ASN A 334 -35.64 -14.90 24.28
N GLY A 335 -36.05 -14.65 23.05
CA GLY A 335 -37.26 -13.85 22.78
C GLY A 335 -36.94 -12.34 22.67
N ASP A 336 -37.94 -11.53 23.00
CA ASP A 336 -37.84 -10.08 22.93
C ASP A 336 -36.82 -9.54 23.96
N ALA A 337 -35.87 -8.72 23.51
CA ALA A 337 -34.84 -8.15 24.35
C ALA A 337 -35.37 -7.15 25.39
N THR A 338 -36.56 -6.61 25.15
CA THR A 338 -37.20 -5.59 25.99
C THR A 338 -38.18 -6.16 27.04
N THR A 339 -38.24 -7.50 27.17
CA THR A 339 -39.03 -8.09 28.27
C THR A 339 -38.43 -7.74 29.63
N PRO A 340 -39.26 -7.56 30.69
CA PRO A 340 -38.75 -7.22 32.04
C PRO A 340 -37.66 -8.16 32.55
N GLU A 341 -37.76 -9.46 32.25
CA GLU A 341 -36.75 -10.46 32.62
C GLU A 341 -35.40 -10.23 31.89
N ASN A 342 -35.45 -9.96 30.58
CA ASN A 342 -34.26 -9.70 29.77
C ASN A 342 -33.64 -8.35 30.13
N ILE A 343 -34.45 -7.32 30.42
CA ILE A 343 -33.97 -6.04 30.92
C ILE A 343 -33.22 -6.20 32.25
N ALA A 344 -33.74 -7.03 33.17
CA ALA A 344 -33.04 -7.30 34.43
C ALA A 344 -31.66 -7.95 34.20
N LEU A 345 -31.59 -8.97 33.34
CA LEU A 345 -30.32 -9.62 32.99
C LEU A 345 -29.35 -8.66 32.36
N LEU A 346 -29.82 -7.79 31.43
CA LEU A 346 -28.96 -6.78 30.77
C LEU A 346 -28.48 -5.74 31.78
N PHE A 347 -29.34 -5.30 32.71
CA PHE A 347 -28.98 -4.34 33.75
C PHE A 347 -27.87 -4.87 34.66
N ASP A 348 -28.02 -6.08 35.18
CA ASP A 348 -27.00 -6.70 36.03
C ASP A 348 -25.69 -6.90 35.28
N TRP A 349 -25.74 -7.30 34.00
CA TRP A 349 -24.57 -7.49 33.17
C TRP A 349 -23.86 -6.17 32.88
N VAL A 350 -24.59 -5.09 32.55
CA VAL A 350 -24.03 -3.76 32.31
C VAL A 350 -23.38 -3.22 33.60
N ARG A 351 -24.02 -3.36 34.74
CA ARG A 351 -23.45 -2.94 36.03
C ARG A 351 -22.17 -3.71 36.40
N ALA A 352 -22.11 -5.01 36.06
CA ALA A 352 -20.89 -5.78 36.23
C ALA A 352 -19.76 -5.31 35.32
N LEU A 353 -20.05 -4.89 34.09
CA LEU A 353 -19.05 -4.30 33.17
C LEU A 353 -18.57 -2.94 33.66
N GLU A 354 -19.47 -2.06 34.10
CA GLU A 354 -19.13 -0.73 34.63
C GLU A 354 -18.25 -0.81 35.91
N ALA A 355 -18.36 -1.90 36.67
CA ALA A 355 -17.53 -2.14 37.85
C ALA A 355 -16.08 -2.57 37.50
N ASP A 356 -15.79 -2.94 36.24
CA ASP A 356 -14.43 -3.25 35.80
C ASP A 356 -13.62 -1.99 35.53
N SER A 357 -12.53 -1.79 36.23
CA SER A 357 -11.67 -0.59 36.10
C SER A 357 -11.04 -0.38 34.72
N ARG A 358 -11.10 -1.37 33.83
CA ARG A 358 -10.64 -1.30 32.43
C ARG A 358 -11.70 -0.75 31.48
N VAL A 359 -12.97 -0.66 31.93
CA VAL A 359 -14.10 -0.15 31.19
C VAL A 359 -14.33 1.30 31.60
N ALA A 360 -14.22 2.21 30.63
CA ALA A 360 -14.44 3.63 30.88
C ALA A 360 -15.93 4.01 30.95
N ARG A 361 -16.75 3.40 30.08
CA ARG A 361 -18.20 3.65 29.99
C ARG A 361 -18.88 2.51 29.24
N VAL A 362 -20.13 2.26 29.57
CA VAL A 362 -21.01 1.34 28.83
C VAL A 362 -22.23 2.09 28.35
N ASP A 363 -22.44 2.14 27.04
CA ASP A 363 -23.66 2.67 26.43
C ASP A 363 -24.61 1.51 26.09
N SER A 364 -25.73 1.45 26.76
CA SER A 364 -26.74 0.38 26.63
C SER A 364 -28.15 0.95 26.77
N ILE A 365 -29.17 0.18 26.38
CA ILE A 365 -30.57 0.52 26.63
C ILE A 365 -30.91 0.64 28.13
N VAL A 366 -30.09 0.04 28.99
CA VAL A 366 -30.23 0.07 30.45
C VAL A 366 -29.22 0.99 31.15
N SER A 367 -28.50 1.83 30.39
CA SER A 367 -27.57 2.84 30.90
C SER A 367 -27.85 4.23 30.30
N ILE A 368 -29.06 4.49 29.80
CA ILE A 368 -29.45 5.77 29.21
C ILE A 368 -29.40 6.92 30.22
N ASP A 369 -29.80 6.66 31.46
CA ASP A 369 -29.71 7.60 32.58
C ASP A 369 -29.33 6.83 33.85
N GLU A 370 -28.19 7.21 34.44
CA GLU A 370 -27.67 6.59 35.68
C GLU A 370 -28.60 6.70 36.89
N ARG A 371 -29.54 7.63 36.85
CA ARG A 371 -30.53 7.86 37.91
C ARG A 371 -31.70 6.89 37.89
N LEU A 372 -31.89 6.18 36.77
CA LEU A 372 -33.03 5.24 36.63
C LEU A 372 -32.69 3.92 37.35
N THR A 373 -33.71 3.44 38.08
CA THR A 373 -33.63 2.13 38.73
C THR A 373 -34.00 1.01 37.76
N LEU A 374 -33.66 -0.24 38.11
CA LEU A 374 -34.07 -1.42 37.32
C LEU A 374 -35.59 -1.43 37.06
N GLU A 375 -36.42 -1.15 38.08
CA GLU A 375 -37.89 -1.13 37.94
C GLU A 375 -38.35 -0.11 36.91
N GLN A 376 -37.67 1.05 36.86
CA GLN A 376 -37.99 2.10 35.89
C GLN A 376 -37.60 1.69 34.46
N TYR A 377 -36.44 1.03 34.27
CA TYR A 377 -36.04 0.47 32.96
C TYR A 377 -36.97 -0.64 32.49
N GLN A 378 -37.55 -1.42 33.39
CA GLN A 378 -38.55 -2.46 33.04
C GLN A 378 -39.93 -1.91 32.61
N LEU A 379 -40.17 -0.63 32.90
CA LEU A 379 -41.43 0.07 32.52
C LEU A 379 -41.31 0.89 31.24
N LEU A 380 -40.08 1.14 30.76
CA LEU A 380 -39.81 1.83 29.50
C LEU A 380 -39.97 0.88 28.29
#